data_96135b30d5a3668c7d1c6f9f2a4d129a
#
_entry.id   96135b30d5a3668c7d1c6f9f2a4d129a
#
_cell.length_a   1.000
_cell.length_b   1.000
_cell.length_c   1.000
_cell.angle_alpha   90.00
_cell.angle_beta   90.00
_cell.angle_gamma   90.00
#
_symmetry.space_group_name_H-M   'P 1'
#
loop_
_entity.id
_entity.type
_entity.pdbx_description
1 polymer ?
#
loop_
_entity_poly.entity_id
_entity_poly.type
_entity_poly.pdbx_seq_one_letter_code
_entity_poly.pdbx_strand_id
1 'polypeptide(L)'
;MNYTIHQLQIFLKVIENQSITKASQELFMTQPAVSIQLKKLQDQFEIPLTEVLGRQLYITDFGREIAVIATRIIQELENINYKTQAFQGIITGKLSISAASTGKYVIPYFLSEFLEENKGIDLFLDVTNKTKVLDSLTKNEIDFALVSVLPDKLNIEEEVLIENKLYLLGNHKERVDNKPLIYREPGSATRMSMEAYFASRGGTKRKQMELTSNEAVKQAVIAGLGYSIMPLIGLQNELLNGQMHILEAEGLPIKAEWRLIWLKGKKLSPVSLAYLDFVRAQKKKILIENFDWYLKFEQK
;
A
#
# COMPACT_ATOMS: atom_id res chain seq x y z
N MET A 1 -33.88 12.85 -10.57
CA MET A 1 -32.84 11.83 -10.72
C MET A 1 -33.39 10.48 -10.25
N ASN A 2 -33.45 9.50 -11.12
CA ASN A 2 -34.06 8.19 -10.84
C ASN A 2 -33.13 7.04 -11.25
N TYR A 3 -31.84 7.12 -10.86
CA TYR A 3 -30.91 6.01 -11.07
C TYR A 3 -30.95 5.04 -9.89
N THR A 4 -30.67 3.77 -10.19
CA THR A 4 -30.72 2.68 -9.20
C THR A 4 -29.31 2.24 -8.81
N ILE A 5 -29.19 1.59 -7.65
CA ILE A 5 -27.93 0.97 -7.19
C ILE A 5 -27.39 0.00 -8.25
N HIS A 6 -28.27 -0.81 -8.84
CA HIS A 6 -27.89 -1.75 -9.88
C HIS A 6 -27.29 -1.07 -11.13
N GLN A 7 -27.78 0.10 -11.50
CA GLN A 7 -27.19 0.89 -12.60
C GLN A 7 -25.82 1.42 -12.24
N LEU A 8 -25.59 1.85 -10.99
CA LEU A 8 -24.27 2.27 -10.53
C LEU A 8 -23.28 1.11 -10.52
N GLN A 9 -23.70 -0.09 -10.08
CA GLN A 9 -22.87 -1.31 -10.14
C GLN A 9 -22.46 -1.66 -11.56
N ILE A 10 -23.42 -1.63 -12.51
CA ILE A 10 -23.15 -1.88 -13.93
C ILE A 10 -22.15 -0.84 -14.48
N PHE A 11 -22.37 0.43 -14.18
CA PHE A 11 -21.49 1.50 -14.63
C PHE A 11 -20.06 1.31 -14.13
N LEU A 12 -19.87 1.03 -12.84
CA LEU A 12 -18.53 0.77 -12.27
C LEU A 12 -17.87 -0.44 -12.92
N LYS A 13 -18.62 -1.51 -13.16
CA LYS A 13 -18.09 -2.73 -13.80
C LYS A 13 -17.71 -2.49 -15.27
N VAL A 14 -18.47 -1.67 -16.00
CA VAL A 14 -18.14 -1.28 -17.36
C VAL A 14 -16.86 -0.41 -17.42
N ILE A 15 -16.67 0.49 -16.45
CA ILE A 15 -15.46 1.31 -16.35
C ILE A 15 -14.24 0.44 -16.05
N GLU A 16 -14.35 -0.45 -15.07
CA GLU A 16 -13.28 -1.37 -14.67
C GLU A 16 -12.77 -2.19 -15.86
N ASN A 17 -13.69 -2.71 -16.66
CA ASN A 17 -13.38 -3.54 -17.80
C ASN A 17 -13.08 -2.75 -19.10
N GLN A 18 -13.44 -1.47 -19.16
CA GLN A 18 -13.46 -0.64 -20.37
C GLN A 18 -14.15 -1.34 -21.57
N SER A 19 -15.13 -2.19 -21.24
CA SER A 19 -15.81 -3.06 -22.22
C SER A 19 -17.17 -3.51 -21.69
N ILE A 20 -18.22 -3.20 -22.43
CA ILE A 20 -19.58 -3.67 -22.11
C ILE A 20 -19.66 -5.20 -22.19
N THR A 21 -18.99 -5.82 -23.15
CA THR A 21 -19.01 -7.29 -23.32
C THR A 21 -18.34 -8.00 -22.14
N LYS A 22 -17.16 -7.55 -21.71
CA LYS A 22 -16.49 -8.12 -20.54
C LYS A 22 -17.30 -7.90 -19.26
N ALA A 23 -17.79 -6.68 -19.05
CA ALA A 23 -18.65 -6.37 -17.90
C ALA A 23 -19.90 -7.24 -17.86
N SER A 24 -20.53 -7.52 -19.01
CA SER A 24 -21.72 -8.39 -19.05
C SER A 24 -21.40 -9.84 -18.64
N GLN A 25 -20.24 -10.37 -19.00
CA GLN A 25 -19.79 -11.70 -18.59
C GLN A 25 -19.58 -11.77 -17.08
N GLU A 26 -18.89 -10.78 -16.48
CA GLU A 26 -18.67 -10.73 -15.03
C GLU A 26 -19.94 -10.50 -14.22
N LEU A 27 -20.90 -9.76 -14.79
CA LEU A 27 -22.20 -9.52 -14.15
C LEU A 27 -23.23 -10.64 -14.39
N PHE A 28 -22.86 -11.69 -15.14
CA PHE A 28 -23.79 -12.76 -15.55
C PHE A 28 -25.03 -12.22 -16.25
N MET A 29 -24.85 -11.17 -17.05
CA MET A 29 -25.91 -10.50 -17.81
C MET A 29 -25.67 -10.61 -19.32
N THR A 30 -26.72 -10.40 -20.10
CA THR A 30 -26.54 -10.24 -21.57
C THR A 30 -25.97 -8.86 -21.91
N GLN A 31 -25.15 -8.77 -22.93
CA GLN A 31 -24.55 -7.49 -23.37
C GLN A 31 -25.61 -6.40 -23.69
N PRO A 32 -26.77 -6.73 -24.35
CA PRO A 32 -27.83 -5.76 -24.53
C PRO A 32 -28.43 -5.25 -23.21
N ALA A 33 -28.58 -6.12 -22.21
CA ALA A 33 -29.11 -5.71 -20.90
C ALA A 33 -28.18 -4.71 -20.20
N VAL A 34 -26.87 -4.98 -20.21
CA VAL A 34 -25.85 -4.05 -19.66
C VAL A 34 -25.88 -2.72 -20.41
N SER A 35 -25.93 -2.77 -21.76
CA SER A 35 -25.96 -1.56 -22.59
C SER A 35 -27.20 -0.70 -22.29
N ILE A 36 -28.37 -1.31 -22.16
CA ILE A 36 -29.63 -0.60 -21.83
C ILE A 36 -29.54 0.06 -20.45
N GLN A 37 -29.03 -0.65 -19.43
CA GLN A 37 -28.92 -0.10 -18.08
C GLN A 37 -27.89 1.05 -18.01
N LEU A 38 -26.75 0.89 -18.68
CA LEU A 38 -25.76 1.94 -18.81
C LEU A 38 -26.35 3.18 -19.47
N LYS A 39 -27.07 3.00 -20.57
CA LYS A 39 -27.76 4.08 -21.28
C LYS A 39 -28.79 4.78 -20.37
N LYS A 40 -29.64 4.03 -19.68
CA LYS A 40 -30.63 4.58 -18.74
C LYS A 40 -29.98 5.40 -17.63
N LEU A 41 -28.80 4.98 -17.14
CA LEU A 41 -28.04 5.79 -16.18
C LEU A 41 -27.53 7.07 -16.84
N GLN A 42 -26.90 6.97 -18.00
CA GLN A 42 -26.31 8.09 -18.73
C GLN A 42 -27.36 9.15 -19.13
N ASP A 43 -28.58 8.72 -19.52
CA ASP A 43 -29.69 9.59 -19.88
C ASP A 43 -30.20 10.45 -18.68
N GLN A 44 -29.73 10.20 -17.45
CA GLN A 44 -30.04 11.04 -16.28
C GLN A 44 -29.10 12.24 -16.12
N PHE A 45 -28.06 12.32 -16.92
CA PHE A 45 -27.05 13.36 -16.88
C PHE A 45 -27.00 14.12 -18.20
N GLU A 46 -26.84 15.43 -18.13
CA GLU A 46 -26.65 16.27 -19.31
C GLU A 46 -25.26 16.11 -19.94
N ILE A 47 -24.27 15.69 -19.10
CA ILE A 47 -22.88 15.43 -19.49
C ILE A 47 -22.67 13.93 -19.64
N PRO A 48 -22.11 13.43 -20.74
CA PRO A 48 -21.87 12.01 -20.92
C PRO A 48 -20.90 11.45 -19.86
N LEU A 49 -21.22 10.27 -19.32
CA LEU A 49 -20.34 9.54 -18.41
C LEU A 49 -19.28 8.74 -19.16
N THR A 50 -19.64 8.28 -20.36
CA THR A 50 -18.75 7.49 -21.25
C THR A 50 -18.91 7.97 -22.67
N GLU A 51 -17.87 7.78 -23.47
CA GLU A 51 -17.85 8.03 -24.91
C GLU A 51 -17.28 6.83 -25.66
N VAL A 52 -17.71 6.64 -26.89
CA VAL A 52 -17.21 5.57 -27.76
C VAL A 52 -16.45 6.21 -28.92
N LEU A 53 -15.14 5.96 -28.98
CA LEU A 53 -14.29 6.37 -30.08
C LEU A 53 -13.86 5.15 -30.88
N GLY A 54 -14.39 5.02 -32.09
CA GLY A 54 -14.22 3.82 -32.89
C GLY A 54 -14.93 2.61 -32.29
N ARG A 55 -14.15 1.63 -31.82
CA ARG A 55 -14.67 0.41 -31.16
C ARG A 55 -14.34 0.34 -29.64
N GLN A 56 -13.73 1.40 -29.10
CA GLN A 56 -13.32 1.45 -27.71
C GLN A 56 -14.23 2.39 -26.92
N LEU A 57 -14.54 1.98 -25.69
CA LEU A 57 -15.28 2.75 -24.72
C LEU A 57 -14.31 3.47 -23.79
N TYR A 58 -14.52 4.77 -23.64
CA TYR A 58 -13.73 5.63 -22.75
C TYR A 58 -14.63 6.24 -21.69
N ILE A 59 -14.07 6.44 -20.50
CA ILE A 59 -14.72 7.22 -19.46
C ILE A 59 -14.36 8.69 -19.61
N THR A 60 -15.35 9.56 -19.52
CA THR A 60 -15.13 11.01 -19.53
C THR A 60 -14.59 11.49 -18.16
N ASP A 61 -14.10 12.74 -18.07
CA ASP A 61 -13.66 13.31 -16.79
C ASP A 61 -14.83 13.38 -15.79
N PHE A 62 -16.00 13.81 -16.26
CA PHE A 62 -17.22 13.79 -15.46
C PHE A 62 -17.60 12.36 -15.03
N GLY A 63 -17.50 11.38 -15.94
CA GLY A 63 -17.72 9.97 -15.63
C GLY A 63 -16.79 9.46 -14.53
N ARG A 64 -15.53 9.88 -14.49
CA ARG A 64 -14.57 9.54 -13.42
C ARG A 64 -15.01 10.11 -12.06
N GLU A 65 -15.48 11.33 -12.01
CA GLU A 65 -16.01 11.93 -10.78
C GLU A 65 -17.24 11.18 -10.28
N ILE A 66 -18.18 10.87 -11.17
CA ILE A 66 -19.37 10.08 -10.82
C ILE A 66 -18.98 8.65 -10.38
N ALA A 67 -17.97 8.04 -10.98
CA ALA A 67 -17.49 6.71 -10.56
C ALA A 67 -16.97 6.71 -9.11
N VAL A 68 -16.23 7.75 -8.71
CA VAL A 68 -15.76 7.90 -7.32
C VAL A 68 -16.96 7.98 -6.35
N ILE A 69 -17.99 8.72 -6.69
CA ILE A 69 -19.20 8.86 -5.87
C ILE A 69 -19.97 7.52 -5.84
N ALA A 70 -20.15 6.88 -7.00
CA ALA A 70 -20.82 5.60 -7.11
C ALA A 70 -20.12 4.51 -6.27
N THR A 71 -18.80 4.46 -6.31
CA THR A 71 -18.01 3.52 -5.49
C THR A 71 -18.28 3.73 -4.00
N ARG A 72 -18.33 4.97 -3.53
CA ARG A 72 -18.66 5.28 -2.12
C ARG A 72 -20.08 4.81 -1.74
N ILE A 73 -21.05 5.00 -2.62
CA ILE A 73 -22.43 4.56 -2.38
C ILE A 73 -22.48 3.03 -2.24
N ILE A 74 -21.82 2.30 -3.12
CA ILE A 74 -21.76 0.83 -3.06
C ILE A 74 -21.09 0.36 -1.76
N GLN A 75 -19.96 1.00 -1.38
CA GLN A 75 -19.27 0.72 -0.11
C GLN A 75 -20.17 0.96 1.12
N GLU A 76 -20.96 2.03 1.12
CA GLU A 76 -21.88 2.30 2.24
C GLU A 76 -23.03 1.28 2.31
N LEU A 77 -23.48 0.72 1.20
CA LEU A 77 -24.45 -0.38 1.19
C LEU A 77 -23.87 -1.67 1.75
N GLU A 78 -22.63 -2.00 1.39
CA GLU A 78 -21.92 -3.15 1.98
C GLU A 78 -21.75 -2.96 3.49
N ASN A 79 -21.46 -1.75 3.94
CA ASN A 79 -21.35 -1.40 5.35
C ASN A 79 -22.64 -1.65 6.15
N ILE A 80 -23.82 -1.58 5.53
CA ILE A 80 -25.09 -1.94 6.22
C ILE A 80 -25.07 -3.40 6.63
N ASN A 81 -24.65 -4.30 5.73
CA ASN A 81 -24.57 -5.73 6.01
C ASN A 81 -23.53 -6.02 7.10
N TYR A 82 -22.35 -5.41 6.99
CA TYR A 82 -21.27 -5.58 7.98
C TYR A 82 -21.66 -5.07 9.36
N LYS A 83 -22.35 -3.92 9.45
CA LYS A 83 -22.88 -3.41 10.72
C LYS A 83 -23.92 -4.36 11.33
N THR A 84 -24.79 -4.95 10.52
CA THR A 84 -25.78 -5.93 10.99
C THR A 84 -25.08 -7.15 11.60
N GLN A 85 -24.03 -7.66 10.96
CA GLN A 85 -23.24 -8.80 11.45
C GLN A 85 -22.42 -8.43 12.69
N ALA A 86 -21.81 -7.25 12.71
CA ALA A 86 -21.08 -6.75 13.88
C ALA A 86 -21.98 -6.61 15.11
N PHE A 87 -23.25 -6.24 14.92
CA PHE A 87 -24.25 -6.20 16.00
C PHE A 87 -24.54 -7.60 16.59
N GLN A 88 -24.25 -8.65 15.82
CA GLN A 88 -24.33 -10.05 16.25
C GLN A 88 -23.01 -10.57 16.83
N GLY A 89 -22.00 -9.70 16.99
CA GLY A 89 -20.68 -10.07 17.51
C GLY A 89 -19.78 -10.75 16.45
N ILE A 90 -20.18 -10.75 15.17
CA ILE A 90 -19.43 -11.39 14.08
C ILE A 90 -18.70 -10.29 13.30
N ILE A 91 -17.38 -10.30 13.34
CA ILE A 91 -16.54 -9.38 12.56
C ILE A 91 -16.33 -9.98 11.17
N THR A 92 -16.96 -9.36 10.18
CA THR A 92 -16.84 -9.78 8.77
C THR A 92 -16.71 -8.55 7.88
N GLY A 93 -16.21 -8.75 6.68
CA GLY A 93 -16.13 -7.72 5.66
C GLY A 93 -14.76 -7.62 5.01
N LYS A 94 -14.61 -6.66 4.11
CA LYS A 94 -13.35 -6.41 3.42
C LYS A 94 -12.45 -5.50 4.24
N LEU A 95 -11.21 -5.91 4.44
CA LEU A 95 -10.13 -5.11 4.99
C LEU A 95 -9.10 -4.84 3.88
N SER A 96 -8.95 -3.57 3.48
CA SER A 96 -8.06 -3.19 2.37
C SER A 96 -6.87 -2.40 2.89
N ILE A 97 -5.66 -2.94 2.72
CA ILE A 97 -4.40 -2.33 3.17
C ILE A 97 -3.44 -2.25 2.00
N SER A 98 -2.78 -1.10 1.83
CA SER A 98 -1.65 -0.98 0.93
C SER A 98 -0.39 -0.64 1.72
N ALA A 99 0.70 -1.37 1.48
CA ALA A 99 1.95 -1.25 2.21
C ALA A 99 3.10 -0.81 1.30
N ALA A 100 3.90 0.13 1.75
CA ALA A 100 5.16 0.45 1.09
C ALA A 100 6.08 -0.78 1.11
N SER A 101 6.83 -0.97 0.03
CA SER A 101 7.49 -2.26 -0.35
C SER A 101 8.17 -3.03 0.79
N THR A 102 8.88 -2.37 1.70
CA THR A 102 9.51 -3.04 2.85
C THR A 102 8.56 -3.27 4.02
N GLY A 103 7.35 -2.71 3.98
CA GLY A 103 6.26 -3.00 4.91
C GLY A 103 5.80 -4.46 4.86
N LYS A 104 6.12 -5.19 3.77
CA LYS A 104 5.90 -6.65 3.67
C LYS A 104 6.58 -7.46 4.78
N TYR A 105 7.62 -6.93 5.40
CA TYR A 105 8.29 -7.55 6.54
C TYR A 105 7.66 -7.21 7.89
N VAL A 106 6.65 -6.34 7.91
CA VAL A 106 5.97 -5.86 9.12
C VAL A 106 4.51 -6.31 9.14
N ILE A 107 3.75 -5.94 8.11
CA ILE A 107 2.29 -6.04 8.13
C ILE A 107 1.73 -7.45 8.31
N PRO A 108 2.32 -8.54 7.76
CA PRO A 108 1.79 -9.88 7.95
C PRO A 108 1.71 -10.30 9.43
N TYR A 109 2.68 -9.89 10.23
CA TYR A 109 2.71 -10.21 11.67
C TYR A 109 1.61 -9.48 12.46
N PHE A 110 1.20 -8.31 11.99
CA PHE A 110 0.08 -7.56 12.57
C PHE A 110 -1.29 -8.02 12.05
N LEU A 111 -1.33 -8.89 11.06
CA LEU A 111 -2.56 -9.42 10.46
C LEU A 111 -2.86 -10.86 10.90
N SER A 112 -1.81 -11.66 11.15
CA SER A 112 -1.90 -13.10 11.32
C SER A 112 -2.95 -13.53 12.36
N GLU A 113 -2.77 -13.15 13.61
CA GLU A 113 -3.66 -13.52 14.72
C GLU A 113 -5.08 -12.93 14.51
N PHE A 114 -5.18 -11.68 14.04
CA PHE A 114 -6.47 -11.05 13.77
C PHE A 114 -7.31 -11.82 12.75
N LEU A 115 -6.68 -12.31 11.67
CA LEU A 115 -7.36 -13.09 10.64
C LEU A 115 -7.66 -14.51 11.09
N GLU A 116 -6.85 -15.08 11.98
CA GLU A 116 -7.15 -16.38 12.59
C GLU A 116 -8.41 -16.34 13.45
N GLU A 117 -8.60 -15.29 14.20
CA GLU A 117 -9.77 -15.10 15.06
C GLU A 117 -11.03 -14.70 14.27
N ASN A 118 -10.87 -14.05 13.11
CA ASN A 118 -11.97 -13.47 12.34
C ASN A 118 -12.02 -14.04 10.91
N LYS A 119 -12.45 -15.29 10.76
CA LYS A 119 -12.46 -16.03 9.48
C LYS A 119 -13.37 -15.44 8.39
N GLY A 120 -14.28 -14.53 8.75
CA GLY A 120 -15.20 -13.86 7.82
C GLY A 120 -14.62 -12.60 7.17
N ILE A 121 -13.33 -12.30 7.38
CA ILE A 121 -12.67 -11.13 6.81
C ILE A 121 -12.07 -11.49 5.45
N ASP A 122 -12.41 -10.70 4.43
CA ASP A 122 -11.75 -10.72 3.12
C ASP A 122 -10.63 -9.68 3.11
N LEU A 123 -9.38 -10.14 3.16
CA LEU A 123 -8.19 -9.27 3.15
C LEU A 123 -7.76 -8.96 1.72
N PHE A 124 -7.66 -7.68 1.41
CA PHE A 124 -6.89 -7.19 0.27
C PHE A 124 -5.61 -6.49 0.77
N LEU A 125 -4.45 -7.08 0.49
CA LEU A 125 -3.14 -6.52 0.83
C LEU A 125 -2.33 -6.27 -0.44
N ASP A 126 -2.19 -4.99 -0.82
CA ASP A 126 -1.29 -4.57 -1.89
C ASP A 126 0.07 -4.14 -1.32
N VAL A 127 1.16 -4.57 -1.96
CA VAL A 127 2.52 -4.19 -1.57
C VAL A 127 3.23 -3.53 -2.75
N THR A 128 3.39 -2.23 -2.67
CA THR A 128 3.90 -1.41 -3.77
C THR A 128 4.83 -0.29 -3.27
N ASN A 129 5.18 0.70 -4.10
CA ASN A 129 5.98 1.84 -3.63
C ASN A 129 5.12 2.90 -2.93
N LYS A 130 5.78 3.80 -2.16
CA LYS A 130 5.12 4.83 -1.37
C LYS A 130 4.16 5.69 -2.20
N THR A 131 4.55 6.10 -3.40
CA THR A 131 3.70 6.97 -4.23
C THR A 131 2.37 6.30 -4.56
N LYS A 132 2.39 5.04 -5.01
CA LYS A 132 1.17 4.29 -5.32
C LYS A 132 0.31 4.04 -4.08
N VAL A 133 0.94 3.72 -2.94
CA VAL A 133 0.23 3.58 -1.65
C VAL A 133 -0.52 4.86 -1.30
N LEU A 134 0.12 6.03 -1.43
CA LEU A 134 -0.50 7.31 -1.13
C LEU A 134 -1.57 7.70 -2.14
N ASP A 135 -1.43 7.32 -3.41
CA ASP A 135 -2.45 7.51 -4.43
C ASP A 135 -3.73 6.73 -4.07
N SER A 136 -3.61 5.45 -3.74
CA SER A 136 -4.76 4.63 -3.31
C SER A 136 -5.41 5.17 -2.03
N LEU A 137 -4.60 5.65 -1.07
CA LEU A 137 -5.11 6.28 0.14
C LEU A 137 -5.90 7.56 -0.19
N THR A 138 -5.34 8.43 -1.03
CA THR A 138 -5.96 9.70 -1.43
C THR A 138 -7.29 9.49 -2.16
N LYS A 139 -7.36 8.45 -3.00
CA LYS A 139 -8.58 8.05 -3.71
C LYS A 139 -9.59 7.30 -2.83
N ASN A 140 -9.23 7.05 -1.57
CA ASN A 140 -10.04 6.28 -0.61
C ASN A 140 -10.35 4.84 -1.09
N GLU A 141 -9.44 4.22 -1.84
CA GLU A 141 -9.54 2.85 -2.34
C GLU A 141 -9.16 1.80 -1.28
N ILE A 142 -8.44 2.23 -0.22
CA ILE A 142 -7.94 1.38 0.87
C ILE A 142 -8.37 1.94 2.22
N ASP A 143 -8.43 1.07 3.24
CA ASP A 143 -8.72 1.46 4.60
C ASP A 143 -7.51 2.05 5.29
N PHE A 144 -6.37 1.37 5.14
CA PHE A 144 -5.12 1.77 5.76
C PHE A 144 -3.95 1.72 4.77
N ALA A 145 -3.01 2.63 4.97
CA ALA A 145 -1.72 2.59 4.31
C ALA A 145 -0.62 2.34 5.34
N LEU A 146 0.32 1.43 5.06
CA LEU A 146 1.52 1.23 5.87
C LEU A 146 2.72 1.93 5.23
N VAL A 147 3.23 2.95 5.87
CA VAL A 147 4.34 3.78 5.38
C VAL A 147 5.38 4.05 6.47
N SER A 148 6.62 4.33 6.09
CA SER A 148 7.68 4.77 7.00
C SER A 148 8.08 6.23 6.81
N VAL A 149 7.58 6.88 5.77
CA VAL A 149 7.75 8.31 5.51
C VAL A 149 6.38 8.90 5.28
N LEU A 150 5.95 9.79 6.15
CA LEU A 150 4.64 10.42 6.10
C LEU A 150 4.47 11.30 4.84
N PRO A 151 3.23 11.50 4.38
CA PRO A 151 2.93 12.48 3.34
C PRO A 151 2.86 13.90 3.91
N ASP A 152 3.43 14.87 3.22
CA ASP A 152 3.47 16.27 3.67
C ASP A 152 2.14 17.01 3.53
N LYS A 153 1.26 16.55 2.61
CA LYS A 153 0.07 17.29 2.19
C LYS A 153 -1.26 16.61 2.52
N LEU A 154 -1.24 15.41 3.08
CA LEU A 154 -2.46 14.68 3.42
C LEU A 154 -2.80 14.87 4.91
N ASN A 155 -4.07 15.18 5.17
CA ASN A 155 -4.57 15.21 6.54
C ASN A 155 -4.92 13.78 6.96
N ILE A 156 -4.12 13.20 7.84
CA ILE A 156 -4.16 11.79 8.23
C ILE A 156 -4.27 11.63 9.76
N GLU A 157 -4.71 10.45 10.15
CA GLU A 157 -4.51 9.87 11.47
C GLU A 157 -3.55 8.69 11.36
N GLU A 158 -2.89 8.34 12.46
CA GLU A 158 -1.84 7.34 12.43
C GLU A 158 -1.80 6.47 13.69
N GLU A 159 -1.30 5.24 13.53
CA GLU A 159 -0.88 4.34 14.60
C GLU A 159 0.55 3.89 14.32
N VAL A 160 1.47 4.19 15.25
CA VAL A 160 2.88 3.78 15.14
C VAL A 160 3.00 2.29 15.45
N LEU A 161 3.63 1.51 14.57
CA LEU A 161 3.83 0.08 14.76
C LEU A 161 5.21 -0.25 15.30
N ILE A 162 6.26 0.10 14.57
CA ILE A 162 7.64 -0.27 14.92
C ILE A 162 8.64 0.73 14.31
N GLU A 163 9.77 0.95 14.98
CA GLU A 163 10.89 1.75 14.46
C GLU A 163 11.41 1.15 13.14
N ASN A 164 11.81 1.99 12.20
CA ASN A 164 12.46 1.62 10.94
C ASN A 164 13.89 2.15 10.94
N LYS A 165 14.88 1.26 11.00
CA LYS A 165 16.31 1.59 10.99
C LYS A 165 16.91 1.27 9.63
N LEU A 166 17.48 2.27 8.95
CA LEU A 166 18.14 2.10 7.66
C LEU A 166 19.64 2.25 7.81
N TYR A 167 20.37 1.27 7.30
CA TYR A 167 21.84 1.19 7.35
C TYR A 167 22.44 1.18 5.95
N LEU A 168 23.69 1.64 5.85
CA LEU A 168 24.50 1.43 4.65
C LEU A 168 25.00 -0.02 4.64
N LEU A 169 24.87 -0.69 3.53
CA LEU A 169 25.11 -2.12 3.39
C LEU A 169 26.03 -2.41 2.20
N GLY A 170 26.87 -3.40 2.37
CA GLY A 170 27.76 -3.96 1.37
C GLY A 170 27.92 -5.47 1.53
N ASN A 171 28.61 -6.11 0.58
CA ASN A 171 28.92 -7.55 0.63
C ASN A 171 30.25 -7.87 1.37
N HIS A 172 30.99 -6.87 1.83
CA HIS A 172 32.21 -6.99 2.62
C HIS A 172 32.19 -6.01 3.77
N LYS A 173 32.93 -6.31 4.85
CA LYS A 173 33.03 -5.45 6.04
C LYS A 173 33.74 -4.12 5.75
N GLU A 174 34.66 -4.10 4.80
CA GLU A 174 35.39 -2.93 4.42
C GLU A 174 34.80 -2.25 3.18
N ARG A 175 34.84 -0.92 3.17
CA ARG A 175 34.46 -0.15 1.99
C ARG A 175 35.55 -0.20 0.93
N VAL A 176 35.16 -0.60 -0.26
CA VAL A 176 35.99 -0.45 -1.45
C VAL A 176 35.64 0.89 -2.13
N ASP A 177 36.64 1.74 -2.33
CA ASP A 177 36.41 2.98 -3.06
C ASP A 177 35.98 2.73 -4.49
N ASN A 178 35.13 3.62 -5.02
CA ASN A 178 34.59 3.63 -6.37
C ASN A 178 33.43 2.62 -6.68
N LYS A 179 32.98 1.79 -5.73
CA LYS A 179 31.76 1.03 -5.98
C LYS A 179 30.53 1.96 -6.11
N PRO A 180 29.59 1.65 -7.03
CA PRO A 180 28.38 2.44 -7.21
C PRO A 180 27.50 2.46 -5.96
N LEU A 181 26.61 3.45 -5.89
CA LEU A 181 25.46 3.45 -5.00
C LEU A 181 24.25 2.92 -5.75
N ILE A 182 23.56 1.96 -5.15
CA ILE A 182 22.38 1.31 -5.73
C ILE A 182 21.14 1.91 -5.08
N TYR A 183 20.36 2.59 -5.89
CA TYR A 183 19.11 3.23 -5.50
C TYR A 183 17.90 2.41 -5.92
N ARG A 184 16.82 2.59 -5.22
CA ARG A 184 15.49 2.17 -5.65
C ARG A 184 14.97 3.13 -6.72
N GLU A 185 13.85 2.74 -7.34
CA GLU A 185 13.12 3.56 -8.30
C GLU A 185 12.56 4.85 -7.67
N PRO A 186 12.25 5.89 -8.48
CA PRO A 186 11.52 7.08 -8.03
C PRO A 186 10.19 6.70 -7.35
N GLY A 187 9.82 7.41 -6.28
CA GLY A 187 8.63 7.12 -5.49
C GLY A 187 8.83 6.08 -4.38
N SER A 188 10.02 5.48 -4.26
CA SER A 188 10.39 4.63 -3.13
C SER A 188 10.76 5.47 -1.90
N ALA A 189 10.20 5.15 -0.73
CA ALA A 189 10.56 5.77 0.54
C ALA A 189 12.05 5.54 0.90
N THR A 190 12.58 4.36 0.63
CA THR A 190 14.00 4.03 0.86
C THR A 190 14.92 4.91 0.00
N ARG A 191 14.54 5.14 -1.28
CA ARG A 191 15.26 6.06 -2.15
C ARG A 191 15.26 7.49 -1.59
N MET A 192 14.09 7.99 -1.21
CA MET A 192 13.98 9.34 -0.63
C MET A 192 14.89 9.53 0.59
N SER A 193 14.92 8.54 1.48
CA SER A 193 15.78 8.55 2.67
C SER A 193 17.26 8.54 2.30
N MET A 194 17.65 7.72 1.31
CA MET A 194 19.05 7.64 0.84
C MET A 194 19.48 8.91 0.12
N GLU A 195 18.64 9.50 -0.72
CA GLU A 195 18.89 10.78 -1.39
C GLU A 195 19.05 11.92 -0.38
N ALA A 196 18.14 12.02 0.60
CA ALA A 196 18.23 13.03 1.68
C ALA A 196 19.51 12.87 2.51
N TYR A 197 19.90 11.64 2.83
CA TYR A 197 21.14 11.35 3.56
C TYR A 197 22.38 11.86 2.81
N PHE A 198 22.51 11.56 1.53
CA PHE A 198 23.66 12.04 0.75
C PHE A 198 23.59 13.54 0.46
N ALA A 199 22.40 14.09 0.19
CA ALA A 199 22.24 15.53 -0.04
C ALA A 199 22.67 16.37 1.17
N SER A 200 22.31 15.95 2.39
CA SER A 200 22.72 16.64 3.64
C SER A 200 24.23 16.63 3.89
N ARG A 201 25.00 15.84 3.14
CA ARG A 201 26.47 15.70 3.22
C ARG A 201 27.20 16.22 1.98
N GLY A 202 26.58 17.14 1.24
CA GLY A 202 27.17 17.74 0.05
C GLY A 202 27.07 16.88 -1.22
N GLY A 203 26.20 15.85 -1.21
CA GLY A 203 25.99 14.96 -2.33
C GLY A 203 27.00 13.82 -2.44
N THR A 204 26.95 13.10 -3.55
CA THR A 204 27.88 12.00 -3.84
C THR A 204 28.40 12.10 -5.28
N LYS A 205 29.69 11.82 -5.46
CA LYS A 205 30.34 11.70 -6.79
C LYS A 205 30.34 10.25 -7.30
N ARG A 206 29.82 9.29 -6.51
CA ARG A 206 29.78 7.88 -6.90
C ARG A 206 28.79 7.65 -8.02
N LYS A 207 29.12 6.72 -8.92
CA LYS A 207 28.19 6.23 -9.95
C LYS A 207 26.91 5.72 -9.27
N GLN A 208 25.78 6.02 -9.87
CA GLN A 208 24.47 5.55 -9.38
C GLN A 208 23.95 4.43 -10.29
N MET A 209 23.33 3.45 -9.68
CA MET A 209 22.56 2.38 -10.32
C MET A 209 21.15 2.44 -9.78
N GLU A 210 20.16 2.14 -10.62
CA GLU A 210 18.76 2.10 -10.21
C GLU A 210 18.17 0.71 -10.41
N LEU A 211 17.45 0.20 -9.41
CA LEU A 211 16.72 -1.06 -9.43
C LEU A 211 15.32 -0.87 -8.86
N THR A 212 14.35 -1.60 -9.39
CA THR A 212 12.92 -1.33 -9.19
C THR A 212 12.28 -2.16 -8.06
N SER A 213 13.06 -2.92 -7.30
CA SER A 213 12.56 -3.63 -6.12
C SER A 213 13.60 -3.74 -5.01
N ASN A 214 13.14 -3.87 -3.75
CA ASN A 214 14.04 -4.09 -2.62
C ASN A 214 14.84 -5.38 -2.76
N GLU A 215 14.21 -6.42 -3.28
CA GLU A 215 14.88 -7.72 -3.49
C GLU A 215 15.99 -7.59 -4.54
N ALA A 216 15.74 -6.91 -5.65
CA ALA A 216 16.77 -6.68 -6.67
C ALA A 216 17.96 -5.87 -6.10
N VAL A 217 17.70 -4.82 -5.31
CA VAL A 217 18.77 -4.06 -4.63
C VAL A 217 19.55 -4.96 -3.68
N LYS A 218 18.85 -5.78 -2.86
CA LYS A 218 19.48 -6.72 -1.93
C LYS A 218 20.40 -7.69 -2.66
N GLN A 219 19.92 -8.33 -3.72
CA GLN A 219 20.71 -9.27 -4.52
C GLN A 219 21.91 -8.59 -5.20
N ALA A 220 21.75 -7.37 -5.70
CA ALA A 220 22.83 -6.61 -6.28
C ALA A 220 23.94 -6.26 -5.26
N VAL A 221 23.56 -5.92 -4.02
CA VAL A 221 24.51 -5.70 -2.93
C VAL A 221 25.22 -6.98 -2.55
N ILE A 222 24.51 -8.12 -2.42
CA ILE A 222 25.10 -9.44 -2.14
C ILE A 222 26.10 -9.83 -3.23
N ALA A 223 25.76 -9.62 -4.49
CA ALA A 223 26.63 -9.87 -5.64
C ALA A 223 27.82 -8.89 -5.74
N GLY A 224 27.91 -7.89 -4.85
CA GLY A 224 29.03 -6.96 -4.80
C GLY A 224 29.00 -5.85 -5.85
N LEU A 225 27.87 -5.61 -6.51
CA LEU A 225 27.71 -4.57 -7.54
C LEU A 225 27.82 -3.15 -6.99
N GLY A 226 27.56 -2.95 -5.68
CA GLY A 226 27.63 -1.64 -5.06
C GLY A 226 27.13 -1.63 -3.62
N TYR A 227 26.84 -0.46 -3.11
CA TYR A 227 26.32 -0.22 -1.77
C TYR A 227 24.93 0.38 -1.83
N SER A 228 24.13 0.11 -0.81
CA SER A 228 22.81 0.72 -0.69
C SER A 228 22.45 1.03 0.76
N ILE A 229 21.63 2.04 0.98
CA ILE A 229 20.97 2.25 2.28
C ILE A 229 19.66 1.49 2.25
N MET A 230 19.51 0.52 3.17
CA MET A 230 18.36 -0.36 3.21
C MET A 230 17.82 -0.53 4.63
N PRO A 231 16.50 -0.77 4.78
CA PRO A 231 15.90 -1.09 6.08
C PRO A 231 16.42 -2.41 6.63
N LEU A 232 16.86 -2.39 7.89
CA LEU A 232 17.38 -3.56 8.60
C LEU A 232 16.36 -4.70 8.69
N ILE A 233 15.09 -4.38 8.84
CA ILE A 233 14.01 -5.33 9.17
C ILE A 233 13.86 -6.48 8.16
N GLY A 234 14.30 -6.30 6.94
CA GLY A 234 14.25 -7.34 5.89
C GLY A 234 15.58 -8.04 5.61
N LEU A 235 16.56 -7.97 6.53
CA LEU A 235 17.95 -8.38 6.26
C LEU A 235 18.53 -9.36 7.28
N GLN A 236 17.69 -9.90 8.18
CA GLN A 236 18.15 -10.77 9.27
C GLN A 236 19.00 -11.93 8.77
N ASN A 237 18.49 -12.69 7.80
CA ASN A 237 19.16 -13.88 7.31
C ASN A 237 20.46 -13.55 6.60
N GLU A 238 20.48 -12.50 5.78
CA GLU A 238 21.66 -12.09 5.01
C GLU A 238 22.80 -11.60 5.93
N LEU A 239 22.45 -10.94 7.02
CA LEU A 239 23.42 -10.51 8.03
C LEU A 239 23.93 -11.68 8.85
N LEU A 240 23.06 -12.58 9.28
CA LEU A 240 23.44 -13.78 10.05
C LEU A 240 24.34 -14.72 9.24
N ASN A 241 24.04 -14.88 7.95
CA ASN A 241 24.80 -15.74 7.04
C ASN A 241 26.07 -15.06 6.49
N GLY A 242 26.36 -13.81 6.86
CA GLY A 242 27.52 -13.09 6.41
C GLY A 242 27.51 -12.70 4.91
N GLN A 243 26.35 -12.75 4.27
CA GLN A 243 26.18 -12.36 2.86
C GLN A 243 26.14 -10.84 2.69
N MET A 244 25.76 -10.12 3.74
CA MET A 244 25.73 -8.67 3.81
C MET A 244 26.36 -8.19 5.11
N HIS A 245 26.94 -7.01 5.07
CA HIS A 245 27.56 -6.35 6.22
C HIS A 245 27.07 -4.91 6.32
N ILE A 246 26.84 -4.48 7.56
CA ILE A 246 26.59 -3.07 7.85
C ILE A 246 27.92 -2.33 7.77
N LEU A 247 27.92 -1.25 7.02
CA LEU A 247 29.08 -0.36 6.86
C LEU A 247 28.88 0.88 7.72
N GLU A 248 29.86 1.17 8.56
CA GLU A 248 29.81 2.38 9.37
C GLU A 248 29.82 3.62 8.49
N ALA A 249 28.90 4.53 8.80
CA ALA A 249 28.82 5.82 8.15
C ALA A 249 28.18 6.82 9.12
N GLU A 250 28.78 8.00 9.18
CA GLU A 250 28.32 9.07 10.07
C GLU A 250 26.83 9.39 9.85
N GLY A 251 26.06 9.46 10.95
CA GLY A 251 24.62 9.73 10.93
C GLY A 251 23.75 8.57 10.47
N LEU A 252 24.27 7.36 10.40
CA LEU A 252 23.46 6.15 10.26
C LEU A 252 23.39 5.40 11.60
N PRO A 253 22.30 4.67 11.87
CA PRO A 253 21.14 4.45 11.00
C PRO A 253 20.25 5.67 10.83
N ILE A 254 19.62 5.81 9.65
CA ILE A 254 18.46 6.71 9.53
C ILE A 254 17.32 6.05 10.29
N LYS A 255 16.73 6.80 11.23
CA LYS A 255 15.58 6.34 12.03
C LYS A 255 14.29 6.95 11.49
N ALA A 256 13.29 6.12 11.31
CA ALA A 256 11.93 6.46 10.96
C ALA A 256 10.99 5.51 11.72
N GLU A 257 9.69 5.53 11.44
CA GLU A 257 8.74 4.62 12.07
C GLU A 257 7.79 4.06 11.03
N TRP A 258 7.54 2.77 11.07
CA TRP A 258 6.45 2.17 10.35
C TRP A 258 5.13 2.54 11.03
N ARG A 259 4.24 3.15 10.24
CA ARG A 259 2.97 3.66 10.70
C ARG A 259 1.84 3.17 9.80
N LEU A 260 0.80 2.73 10.44
CA LEU A 260 -0.49 2.52 9.82
C LEU A 260 -1.20 3.86 9.78
N ILE A 261 -1.53 4.38 8.61
CA ILE A 261 -2.15 5.68 8.44
C ILE A 261 -3.49 5.57 7.68
N TRP A 262 -4.42 6.47 7.96
CA TRP A 262 -5.69 6.61 7.26
C TRP A 262 -6.10 8.07 7.16
N LEU A 263 -7.02 8.38 6.24
CA LEU A 263 -7.48 9.77 6.04
C LEU A 263 -8.23 10.25 7.28
N LYS A 264 -7.90 11.43 7.77
CA LYS A 264 -8.61 12.07 8.88
C LYS A 264 -10.06 12.33 8.49
N GLY A 265 -10.97 11.93 9.38
CA GLY A 265 -12.42 12.04 9.12
C GLY A 265 -13.01 10.91 8.28
N LYS A 266 -12.20 9.94 7.83
CA LYS A 266 -12.73 8.70 7.22
C LYS A 266 -13.53 7.93 8.28
N LYS A 267 -14.76 7.57 7.94
CA LYS A 267 -15.54 6.63 8.74
C LYS A 267 -15.04 5.22 8.46
N LEU A 268 -14.24 4.70 9.37
CA LEU A 268 -13.76 3.33 9.28
C LEU A 268 -14.92 2.33 9.37
N SER A 269 -14.84 1.27 8.58
CA SER A 269 -15.79 0.15 8.66
C SER A 269 -15.66 -0.60 9.98
N PRO A 270 -16.65 -1.41 10.39
CA PRO A 270 -16.55 -2.23 11.61
C PRO A 270 -15.30 -3.12 11.63
N VAL A 271 -14.93 -3.73 10.51
CA VAL A 271 -13.72 -4.55 10.40
C VAL A 271 -12.44 -3.71 10.54
N SER A 272 -12.42 -2.52 9.94
CA SER A 272 -11.26 -1.62 10.03
C SER A 272 -11.07 -1.08 11.45
N LEU A 273 -12.16 -0.75 12.16
CA LEU A 273 -12.13 -0.37 13.58
C LEU A 273 -11.63 -1.51 14.45
N ALA A 274 -12.20 -2.71 14.29
CA ALA A 274 -11.79 -3.89 15.04
C ALA A 274 -10.31 -4.23 14.81
N TYR A 275 -9.82 -4.10 13.57
CA TYR A 275 -8.40 -4.28 13.26
C TYR A 275 -7.51 -3.25 13.95
N LEU A 276 -7.91 -1.98 13.94
CA LEU A 276 -7.15 -0.92 14.62
C LEU A 276 -7.10 -1.14 16.12
N ASP A 277 -8.21 -1.54 16.74
CA ASP A 277 -8.28 -1.85 18.17
C ASP A 277 -7.44 -3.08 18.50
N PHE A 278 -7.48 -4.13 17.68
CA PHE A 278 -6.60 -5.30 17.79
C PHE A 278 -5.12 -4.89 17.75
N VAL A 279 -4.72 -4.09 16.75
CA VAL A 279 -3.34 -3.62 16.61
C VAL A 279 -2.90 -2.88 17.89
N ARG A 280 -3.71 -1.97 18.42
CA ARG A 280 -3.42 -1.21 19.64
C ARG A 280 -3.27 -2.10 20.85
N ALA A 281 -4.15 -3.10 20.99
CA ALA A 281 -4.14 -4.03 22.10
C ALA A 281 -2.96 -5.02 22.04
N GLN A 282 -2.64 -5.56 20.86
CA GLN A 282 -1.67 -6.65 20.70
C GLN A 282 -0.27 -6.19 20.26
N LYS A 283 -0.09 -4.91 19.90
CA LYS A 283 1.19 -4.39 19.38
C LYS A 283 2.40 -4.82 20.21
N LYS A 284 2.35 -4.67 21.52
CA LYS A 284 3.50 -5.02 22.39
C LYS A 284 3.83 -6.51 22.33
N LYS A 285 2.82 -7.38 22.34
CA LYS A 285 2.99 -8.84 22.23
C LYS A 285 3.61 -9.18 20.86
N ILE A 286 3.03 -8.68 19.79
CA ILE A 286 3.52 -8.91 18.41
C ILE A 286 4.99 -8.51 18.27
N LEU A 287 5.37 -7.35 18.82
CA LEU A 287 6.74 -6.86 18.76
C LEU A 287 7.71 -7.78 19.49
N ILE A 288 7.37 -8.25 20.69
CA ILE A 288 8.22 -9.13 21.48
C ILE A 288 8.36 -10.50 20.80
N GLU A 289 7.28 -11.08 20.31
CA GLU A 289 7.27 -12.42 19.73
C GLU A 289 7.95 -12.50 18.35
N ASN A 290 7.81 -11.45 17.51
CA ASN A 290 8.22 -11.53 16.11
C ASN A 290 9.41 -10.62 15.76
N PHE A 291 9.69 -9.59 16.57
CA PHE A 291 10.72 -8.59 16.25
C PHE A 291 11.78 -8.43 17.35
N ASP A 292 11.88 -9.36 18.30
CA ASP A 292 12.84 -9.27 19.40
C ASP A 292 14.29 -9.09 18.94
N TRP A 293 14.71 -9.83 17.90
CA TRP A 293 16.01 -9.69 17.27
C TRP A 293 16.26 -8.28 16.75
N TYR A 294 15.25 -7.68 16.13
CA TYR A 294 15.30 -6.34 15.53
C TYR A 294 15.35 -5.24 16.58
N LEU A 295 14.54 -5.39 17.64
CA LEU A 295 14.48 -4.44 18.75
C LEU A 295 15.80 -4.42 19.55
N LYS A 296 16.40 -5.59 19.75
CA LYS A 296 17.66 -5.78 20.46
C LYS A 296 18.90 -5.60 19.58
N PHE A 297 18.69 -5.33 18.28
CA PHE A 297 19.81 -5.16 17.36
C PHE A 297 20.62 -3.90 17.72
N GLU A 298 21.84 -4.11 18.18
CA GLU A 298 22.86 -3.10 18.38
C GLU A 298 23.99 -3.35 17.39
N GLN A 299 24.40 -2.30 16.70
CA GLN A 299 25.59 -2.38 15.85
C GLN A 299 26.81 -2.50 16.76
N LYS A 300 27.47 -3.65 16.74
CA LYS A 300 28.72 -3.89 17.46
C LYS A 300 29.90 -3.27 16.73
#